data_a31ac92a7a490b44e0abdfd0fd1b7310
#
_entry.id   a31ac92a7a490b44e0abdfd0fd1b7310
#
_cell.length_a   1.000
_cell.length_b   1.000
_cell.length_c   1.000
_cell.angle_alpha   90.00
_cell.angle_beta   90.00
_cell.angle_gamma   90.00
#
_symmetry.space_group_name_H-M   'P 1'
#
loop_
_entity.id
_entity.type
_entity.pdbx_description
1 polymer ?
#
loop_
_entity_poly.entity_id
_entity_poly.type
_entity_poly.pdbx_seq_one_letter_code
_entity_poly.pdbx_strand_id
1 'polypeptide(L)'
;GFFYADQRQMIAYLQMIKRKHLEFTALGQTEPILYVGPQNPLYGAESVAERELKSLKYVQIQDFYNRPEMHLMEGGMDYLDYQNQRQGMVTNNRSLLTQIILTTSLANISSARFPDILTGSKDIHAIPIRGMKNRMTFAYVKRLHGDLPEEAKQFVEYVKAHII
;
A
#
# COMPACT_ATOMS: atom_id res chain seq x y z
N GLY A 1 -6.60 -10.57 11.02
CA GLY A 1 -6.24 -9.25 10.51
C GLY A 1 -5.93 -9.27 9.04
N PHE A 2 -6.13 -8.14 8.36
CA PHE A 2 -5.81 -7.97 6.93
C PHE A 2 -4.53 -7.18 6.78
N PHE A 3 -3.77 -7.45 5.72
CA PHE A 3 -2.53 -6.73 5.39
C PHE A 3 -2.17 -6.86 3.92
N TYR A 4 -1.30 -5.96 3.45
CA TYR A 4 -0.61 -6.04 2.17
C TYR A 4 0.85 -6.38 2.42
N ALA A 5 1.42 -7.22 1.56
CA ALA A 5 2.84 -7.52 1.57
C ALA A 5 3.34 -7.73 0.14
N ASP A 6 4.50 -7.19 -0.16
CA ASP A 6 5.19 -7.56 -1.38
C ASP A 6 5.87 -8.93 -1.26
N GLN A 7 6.44 -9.39 -2.36
CA GLN A 7 7.04 -10.72 -2.43
C GLN A 7 8.22 -10.90 -1.43
N ARG A 8 8.95 -9.85 -1.09
CA ARG A 8 10.11 -9.90 -0.17
C ARG A 8 9.66 -9.83 1.29
N GLN A 9 8.74 -8.93 1.59
CA GLN A 9 8.11 -8.86 2.90
C GLN A 9 7.36 -10.14 3.24
N MET A 10 6.81 -10.82 2.24
CA MET A 10 6.05 -12.06 2.42
C MET A 10 6.88 -13.13 3.12
N ILE A 11 8.17 -13.26 2.82
CA ILE A 11 9.05 -14.26 3.47
C ILE A 11 9.11 -14.00 4.98
N ALA A 12 9.31 -12.75 5.37
CA ALA A 12 9.37 -12.35 6.78
C ALA A 12 8.01 -12.53 7.48
N TYR A 13 6.93 -12.12 6.80
CA TYR A 13 5.57 -12.30 7.33
C TYR A 13 5.23 -13.78 7.54
N LEU A 14 5.55 -14.66 6.60
CA LEU A 14 5.29 -16.10 6.74
C LEU A 14 6.06 -16.72 7.92
N GLN A 15 7.31 -16.29 8.16
CA GLN A 15 8.06 -16.73 9.34
C GLN A 15 7.42 -16.26 10.65
N MET A 16 6.98 -15.00 10.69
CA MET A 16 6.29 -14.44 11.86
C MET A 16 4.95 -15.12 12.11
N ILE A 17 4.16 -15.34 11.05
CA ILE A 17 2.87 -16.03 11.07
C ILE A 17 3.04 -17.43 11.66
N LYS A 18 4.03 -18.18 11.19
CA LYS A 18 4.36 -19.52 11.71
C LYS A 18 4.73 -19.48 13.20
N ARG A 19 5.60 -18.55 13.61
CA ARG A 19 6.00 -18.39 15.03
C ARG A 19 4.84 -18.01 15.95
N LYS A 20 3.85 -17.28 15.44
CA LYS A 20 2.68 -16.86 16.20
C LYS A 20 1.51 -17.84 16.13
N HIS A 21 1.70 -19.02 15.56
CA HIS A 21 0.64 -20.02 15.36
C HIS A 21 -0.58 -19.42 14.64
N LEU A 22 -0.33 -18.67 13.56
CA LEU A 22 -1.36 -18.11 12.71
C LEU A 22 -1.42 -18.86 11.39
N GLU A 23 -2.56 -18.77 10.73
CA GLU A 23 -2.81 -19.27 9.36
C GLU A 23 -2.95 -18.09 8.42
N PHE A 24 -2.31 -18.18 7.27
CA PHE A 24 -2.29 -17.18 6.22
C PHE A 24 -3.17 -17.61 5.06
N THR A 25 -3.96 -16.67 4.55
CA THR A 25 -4.75 -16.86 3.33
C THR A 25 -4.56 -15.65 2.40
N ALA A 26 -4.00 -15.87 1.23
CA ALA A 26 -3.95 -14.86 0.18
C ALA A 26 -5.35 -14.67 -0.42
N LEU A 27 -5.74 -13.42 -0.62
CA LEU A 27 -7.01 -13.04 -1.25
C LEU A 27 -6.81 -12.63 -2.70
N GLY A 28 -5.73 -11.92 -3.01
CA GLY A 28 -5.42 -11.49 -4.37
C GLY A 28 -4.11 -10.72 -4.44
N GLN A 29 -3.81 -10.24 -5.63
CA GLN A 29 -2.63 -9.43 -5.90
C GLN A 29 -3.05 -8.08 -6.50
N THR A 30 -2.35 -7.03 -6.13
CA THR A 30 -2.55 -5.68 -6.65
C THR A 30 -1.22 -5.07 -7.06
N GLU A 31 -1.28 -4.15 -8.01
CA GLU A 31 -0.13 -3.37 -8.44
C GLU A 31 -0.05 -2.07 -7.63
N PRO A 32 1.16 -1.55 -7.39
CA PRO A 32 1.32 -0.22 -6.82
C PRO A 32 0.72 0.85 -7.75
N ILE A 33 0.10 1.85 -7.15
CA ILE A 33 -0.53 2.98 -7.85
C ILE A 33 0.05 4.27 -7.29
N LEU A 34 0.36 5.22 -8.17
CA LEU A 34 0.77 6.57 -7.82
C LEU A 34 -0.47 7.45 -7.64
N TYR A 35 -0.60 8.11 -6.49
CA TYR A 35 -1.64 9.07 -6.19
C TYR A 35 -1.07 10.48 -6.20
N VAL A 36 -1.69 11.37 -6.95
CA VAL A 36 -1.27 12.77 -7.11
C VAL A 36 -2.47 13.70 -7.07
N GLY A 37 -2.26 14.91 -6.58
CA GLY A 37 -3.25 16.00 -6.62
C GLY A 37 -2.97 17.01 -7.73
N PRO A 38 -3.82 18.04 -7.86
CA PRO A 38 -3.78 19.01 -8.96
C PRO A 38 -2.46 19.81 -9.08
N GLN A 39 -1.70 19.91 -7.99
CA GLN A 39 -0.42 20.64 -7.96
C GLN A 39 0.77 19.78 -8.42
N ASN A 40 0.56 18.49 -8.66
CA ASN A 40 1.63 17.62 -9.11
C ASN A 40 1.79 17.69 -10.64
N PRO A 41 3.01 17.74 -11.17
CA PRO A 41 3.25 17.81 -12.62
C PRO A 41 2.73 16.60 -13.41
N LEU A 42 2.47 15.47 -12.74
CA LEU A 42 1.89 14.28 -13.37
C LEU A 42 0.36 14.24 -13.28
N TYR A 43 -0.28 15.27 -12.72
CA TYR A 43 -1.74 15.30 -12.65
C TYR A 43 -2.36 15.20 -14.03
N GLY A 44 -3.27 14.26 -14.23
CA GLY A 44 -3.90 13.98 -15.53
C GLY A 44 -3.11 13.02 -16.44
N ALA A 45 -1.94 12.54 -16.02
CA ALA A 45 -1.23 11.52 -16.78
C ALA A 45 -2.00 10.18 -16.74
N GLU A 46 -2.12 9.50 -17.88
CA GLU A 46 -2.77 8.19 -17.98
C GLU A 46 -1.93 7.07 -17.33
N SER A 47 -0.62 7.23 -17.31
CA SER A 47 0.31 6.29 -16.69
C SER A 47 1.68 6.95 -16.49
N VAL A 48 2.49 6.41 -15.58
CA VAL A 48 3.85 6.86 -15.31
C VAL A 48 4.82 5.69 -15.44
N ALA A 49 6.02 5.93 -15.99
CA ALA A 49 7.07 4.92 -16.02
C ALA A 49 7.82 4.88 -14.66
N GLU A 50 8.27 3.70 -14.24
CA GLU A 50 9.01 3.55 -12.97
C GLU A 50 10.18 4.52 -12.83
N ARG A 51 10.92 4.79 -13.93
CA ARG A 51 12.04 5.75 -13.93
C ARG A 51 11.65 7.18 -13.54
N GLU A 52 10.42 7.59 -13.81
CA GLU A 52 9.91 8.94 -13.53
C GLU A 52 9.61 9.13 -12.03
N LEU A 53 9.38 8.03 -11.30
CA LEU A 53 9.15 8.04 -9.86
C LEU A 53 10.34 8.64 -9.09
N LYS A 54 11.57 8.49 -9.62
CA LYS A 54 12.80 9.01 -9.00
C LYS A 54 12.84 10.54 -8.90
N SER A 55 12.09 11.26 -9.71
CA SER A 55 12.05 12.72 -9.69
C SER A 55 11.03 13.29 -8.69
N LEU A 56 10.13 12.47 -8.16
CA LEU A 56 9.05 12.91 -7.30
C LEU A 56 9.49 13.01 -5.83
N LYS A 57 8.81 13.88 -5.09
CA LYS A 57 8.84 13.90 -3.63
C LYS A 57 7.57 13.27 -3.09
N TYR A 58 7.68 12.59 -1.96
CA TYR A 58 6.60 11.76 -1.45
C TYR A 58 6.11 12.21 -0.07
N VAL A 59 4.80 12.05 0.15
CA VAL A 59 4.20 12.01 1.48
C VAL A 59 3.86 10.57 1.81
N GLN A 60 4.21 10.14 3.04
CA GLN A 60 4.00 8.77 3.50
C GLN A 60 3.17 8.73 4.78
N ILE A 61 2.43 7.64 4.94
CA ILE A 61 1.86 7.30 6.24
C ILE A 61 2.91 6.55 7.06
N GLN A 62 3.17 7.05 8.26
CA GLN A 62 3.91 6.30 9.24
C GLN A 62 3.00 5.20 9.79
N ASP A 63 3.21 3.98 9.36
CA ASP A 63 2.57 2.83 9.97
C ASP A 63 3.14 2.59 11.35
N PHE A 64 2.26 2.56 12.37
CA PHE A 64 2.64 2.25 13.75
C PHE A 64 3.28 0.85 13.92
N TYR A 65 3.19 0.03 12.88
CA TYR A 65 3.75 -1.32 12.82
C TYR A 65 5.14 -1.39 12.22
N ASN A 66 5.71 -0.27 11.79
CA ASN A 66 7.11 -0.19 11.39
C ASN A 66 8.02 -0.34 12.62
N ARG A 67 8.12 -1.57 13.11
CA ARG A 67 9.12 -1.93 14.09
C ARG A 67 10.49 -1.97 13.40
N PRO A 68 11.57 -1.52 14.07
CA PRO A 68 12.93 -1.57 13.54
C PRO A 68 13.33 -2.96 13.00
N GLU A 69 12.75 -4.02 13.56
CA GLU A 69 12.96 -5.41 13.16
C GLU A 69 12.44 -5.71 11.73
N MET A 70 11.46 -4.94 11.23
CA MET A 70 10.98 -5.05 9.86
C MET A 70 11.84 -4.24 8.87
N HIS A 71 12.47 -3.16 9.32
CA HIS A 71 13.39 -2.35 8.51
C HIS A 71 14.68 -3.09 8.14
N LEU A 72 15.15 -4.02 8.99
CA LEU A 72 16.32 -4.85 8.72
C LEU A 72 16.12 -5.82 7.55
N MET A 73 14.89 -5.99 7.07
CA MET A 73 14.54 -6.84 5.93
C MET A 73 14.23 -6.05 4.64
N GLU A 74 14.30 -4.73 4.70
CA GLU A 74 14.00 -3.82 3.59
C GLU A 74 15.12 -3.71 2.54
N GLY A 75 16.16 -4.51 2.64
CA GLY A 75 17.22 -4.55 1.65
C GLY A 75 16.70 -4.98 0.28
N GLY A 76 16.16 -4.03 -0.47
CA GLY A 76 15.90 -4.17 -1.88
C GLY A 76 14.45 -4.05 -2.33
N MET A 77 13.70 -3.13 -1.81
CA MET A 77 12.41 -2.72 -2.39
C MET A 77 12.58 -1.43 -3.18
N ASP A 78 12.74 -1.56 -4.50
CA ASP A 78 13.04 -0.41 -5.36
C ASP A 78 12.04 0.73 -5.20
N TYR A 79 10.73 0.46 -5.05
CA TYR A 79 9.73 1.52 -4.91
C TYR A 79 9.68 2.14 -3.50
N LEU A 80 9.94 1.37 -2.44
CA LEU A 80 10.08 1.93 -1.08
C LEU A 80 11.39 2.70 -0.93
N ASP A 81 12.44 2.30 -1.64
CA ASP A 81 13.67 3.07 -1.73
C ASP A 81 13.42 4.44 -2.36
N TYR A 82 12.58 4.55 -3.39
CA TYR A 82 12.21 5.84 -3.94
C TYR A 82 11.46 6.70 -2.94
N GLN A 83 10.57 6.12 -2.17
CA GLN A 83 9.87 6.83 -1.11
C GLN A 83 10.83 7.29 0.00
N ASN A 84 11.75 6.43 0.44
CA ASN A 84 12.71 6.76 1.49
C ASN A 84 13.74 7.80 1.05
N GLN A 85 14.25 7.72 -0.18
CA GLN A 85 15.26 8.64 -0.69
C GLN A 85 14.73 10.05 -0.93
N ARG A 86 13.43 10.22 -1.20
CA ARG A 86 12.81 11.50 -1.52
C ARG A 86 11.59 11.80 -0.65
N GLN A 87 11.68 11.40 0.59
CA GLN A 87 10.66 11.70 1.58
C GLN A 87 10.52 13.22 1.75
N GLY A 88 9.38 13.77 1.36
CA GLY A 88 9.04 15.16 1.59
C GLY A 88 8.33 15.36 2.92
N MET A 89 7.48 14.42 3.32
CA MET A 89 6.71 14.47 4.54
C MET A 89 6.26 13.08 5.01
N VAL A 90 6.13 12.92 6.32
CA VAL A 90 5.52 11.75 6.96
C VAL A 90 4.36 12.20 7.83
N THR A 91 3.28 11.46 7.79
CA THR A 91 2.11 11.70 8.66
C THR A 91 1.56 10.37 9.16
N ASN A 92 0.95 10.39 10.34
CA ASN A 92 0.20 9.25 10.89
C ASN A 92 -1.32 9.39 10.67
N ASN A 93 -1.74 10.40 9.92
CA ASN A 93 -3.15 10.74 9.71
C ASN A 93 -3.50 10.68 8.22
N ARG A 94 -4.45 9.81 7.86
CA ARG A 94 -4.89 9.63 6.47
C ARG A 94 -5.59 10.87 5.89
N SER A 95 -6.38 11.57 6.69
CA SER A 95 -7.04 12.80 6.24
C SER A 95 -6.01 13.89 5.93
N LEU A 96 -4.97 13.99 6.74
CA LEU A 96 -3.87 14.92 6.49
C LEU A 96 -3.08 14.51 5.24
N LEU A 97 -2.81 13.21 5.02
CA LEU A 97 -2.21 12.71 3.79
C LEU A 97 -3.01 13.18 2.56
N THR A 98 -4.33 13.00 2.60
CA THR A 98 -5.23 13.45 1.53
C THR A 98 -5.12 14.95 1.28
N GLN A 99 -5.14 15.77 2.32
CA GLN A 99 -4.99 17.22 2.20
C GLN A 99 -3.62 17.61 1.63
N ILE A 100 -2.56 16.95 2.06
CA ILE A 100 -1.20 17.21 1.54
C ILE A 100 -1.14 16.90 0.04
N ILE A 101 -1.68 15.77 -0.41
CA ILE A 101 -1.73 15.41 -1.83
C ILE A 101 -2.51 16.44 -2.63
N LEU A 102 -3.66 16.91 -2.11
CA LEU A 102 -4.50 17.90 -2.80
C LEU A 102 -3.88 19.29 -2.90
N THR A 103 -3.07 19.69 -1.92
CA THR A 103 -2.58 21.07 -1.79
C THR A 103 -1.10 21.25 -2.12
N THR A 104 -0.39 20.18 -2.42
CA THR A 104 1.05 20.21 -2.72
C THR A 104 1.38 19.38 -3.96
N SER A 105 2.63 19.48 -4.42
CA SER A 105 3.16 18.62 -5.50
C SER A 105 3.61 17.24 -5.01
N LEU A 106 3.43 16.91 -3.73
CA LEU A 106 3.83 15.62 -3.18
C LEU A 106 2.95 14.49 -3.72
N ALA A 107 3.56 13.34 -3.95
CA ALA A 107 2.89 12.13 -4.41
C ALA A 107 2.82 11.08 -3.28
N ASN A 108 1.94 10.11 -3.43
CA ASN A 108 1.91 8.92 -2.59
C ASN A 108 1.87 7.67 -3.46
N ILE A 109 2.58 6.63 -3.09
CA ILE A 109 2.45 5.30 -3.70
C ILE A 109 1.74 4.41 -2.70
N SER A 110 0.66 3.77 -3.14
CA SER A 110 -0.09 2.82 -2.33
C SER A 110 -0.41 1.57 -3.14
N SER A 111 -0.59 0.45 -2.43
CA SER A 111 -0.97 -0.84 -3.00
C SER A 111 -2.47 -0.99 -3.25
N ALA A 112 -3.27 -0.10 -2.72
CA ALA A 112 -4.71 -0.20 -2.85
C ALA A 112 -5.21 0.80 -3.90
N ARG A 113 -6.06 0.34 -4.81
CA ARG A 113 -7.02 1.23 -5.42
C ARG A 113 -7.89 1.74 -4.28
N PHE A 114 -7.57 2.93 -3.78
CA PHE A 114 -8.49 3.63 -2.90
C PHE A 114 -9.59 4.15 -3.80
N PRO A 115 -10.76 3.49 -3.84
CA PRO A 115 -11.89 4.07 -4.53
C PRO A 115 -12.18 5.44 -3.87
N ASP A 116 -12.84 6.31 -4.59
CA ASP A 116 -13.26 7.65 -4.19
C ASP A 116 -13.85 7.75 -2.79
N ILE A 117 -14.32 6.63 -2.24
CA ILE A 117 -14.87 6.46 -0.90
C ILE A 117 -13.88 6.82 0.23
N LEU A 118 -12.57 6.58 0.03
CA LEU A 118 -11.57 6.84 1.08
C LEU A 118 -10.90 8.21 0.93
N THR A 119 -10.87 8.77 -0.26
CA THR A 119 -10.31 10.09 -0.50
C THR A 119 -11.37 11.19 -0.36
N GLY A 120 -12.64 10.87 -0.56
CA GLY A 120 -13.73 11.86 -0.56
C GLY A 120 -13.57 12.97 -1.61
N SER A 121 -12.51 12.90 -2.40
CA SER A 121 -12.15 13.93 -3.36
C SER A 121 -11.95 13.32 -4.76
N LYS A 122 -12.66 13.88 -5.73
CA LYS A 122 -12.49 13.55 -7.15
C LYS A 122 -11.18 14.13 -7.74
N ASP A 123 -10.48 14.96 -6.97
CA ASP A 123 -9.29 15.67 -7.42
C ASP A 123 -7.98 14.91 -7.14
N ILE A 124 -8.03 13.74 -6.53
CA ILE A 124 -6.87 12.85 -6.44
C ILE A 124 -6.88 11.87 -7.60
N HIS A 125 -5.85 11.95 -8.42
CA HIS A 125 -5.68 11.10 -9.59
C HIS A 125 -4.85 9.87 -9.24
N ALA A 126 -5.36 8.69 -9.56
CA ALA A 126 -4.70 7.40 -9.41
C ALA A 126 -4.04 7.01 -10.73
N ILE A 127 -2.72 6.97 -10.78
CA ILE A 127 -1.94 6.77 -11.99
C ILE A 127 -1.27 5.39 -11.96
N PRO A 128 -1.55 4.49 -12.91
CA PRO A 128 -0.85 3.22 -13.06
C PRO A 128 0.64 3.40 -13.30
N ILE A 129 1.48 2.58 -12.67
CA ILE A 129 2.93 2.62 -12.82
C ILE A 129 3.35 1.51 -13.79
N ARG A 130 3.86 1.90 -14.97
CA ARG A 130 4.32 0.96 -16.00
C ARG A 130 5.73 0.46 -15.70
N GLY A 131 5.96 -0.82 -15.94
CA GLY A 131 7.28 -1.46 -15.80
C GLY A 131 7.57 -1.96 -14.40
N MET A 132 6.70 -1.71 -13.42
CA MET A 132 6.88 -2.20 -12.07
C MET A 132 6.54 -3.69 -12.00
N LYS A 133 7.53 -4.51 -11.64
CA LYS A 133 7.39 -5.96 -11.54
C LYS A 133 6.86 -6.43 -10.18
N ASN A 134 6.99 -5.58 -9.17
CA ASN A 134 6.60 -5.93 -7.81
C ASN A 134 5.09 -5.82 -7.65
N ARG A 135 4.46 -6.96 -7.34
CA ARG A 135 3.07 -7.02 -6.95
C ARG A 135 2.96 -7.15 -5.44
N MET A 136 1.91 -6.59 -4.90
CA MET A 136 1.59 -6.74 -3.48
C MET A 136 0.47 -7.76 -3.33
N THR A 137 0.66 -8.70 -2.43
CA THR A 137 -0.36 -9.67 -2.07
C THR A 137 -1.23 -9.07 -0.97
N PHE A 138 -2.53 -9.02 -1.21
CA PHE A 138 -3.51 -8.74 -0.17
C PHE A 138 -3.91 -10.06 0.48
N ALA A 139 -3.89 -10.09 1.80
CA ALA A 139 -4.10 -11.31 2.56
C ALA A 139 -4.74 -11.05 3.90
N TYR A 140 -5.22 -12.13 4.53
CA TYR A 140 -5.60 -12.09 5.94
C TYR A 140 -4.90 -13.20 6.73
N VAL A 141 -4.84 -12.99 8.03
CA VAL A 141 -4.39 -13.99 9.01
C VAL A 141 -5.45 -14.23 10.06
N LYS A 142 -5.58 -15.49 10.46
CA LYS A 142 -6.41 -15.94 11.58
C LYS A 142 -5.59 -16.84 12.51
N ARG A 143 -6.13 -17.21 13.66
CA ARG A 143 -5.51 -18.21 14.52
C ARG A 143 -5.47 -19.56 13.81
N LEU A 144 -4.37 -20.28 13.96
CA LEU A 144 -4.25 -21.65 13.47
C LEU A 144 -5.35 -22.50 14.13
N HIS A 145 -6.04 -23.32 13.32
CA HIS A 145 -7.19 -24.13 13.75
C HIS A 145 -8.37 -23.35 14.35
N GLY A 146 -8.38 -22.01 14.22
CA GLY A 146 -9.53 -21.21 14.61
C GLY A 146 -10.50 -21.02 13.46
N ASP A 147 -11.79 -21.19 13.69
CA ASP A 147 -12.83 -20.82 12.74
C ASP A 147 -13.04 -19.31 12.73
N LEU A 148 -13.32 -18.78 11.56
CA LEU A 148 -13.77 -17.40 11.45
C LEU A 148 -15.24 -17.34 11.87
N PRO A 149 -15.62 -16.35 12.71
CA PRO A 149 -17.03 -16.03 12.94
C PRO A 149 -17.74 -15.75 11.60
N GLU A 150 -19.05 -15.94 11.55
CA GLU A 150 -19.81 -15.84 10.30
C GLU A 150 -19.69 -14.43 9.67
N GLU A 151 -19.72 -13.39 10.48
CA GLU A 151 -19.53 -12.00 10.07
C GLU A 151 -18.16 -11.79 9.43
N ALA A 152 -17.12 -12.42 9.96
CA ALA A 152 -15.78 -12.33 9.41
C ALA A 152 -15.66 -13.10 8.08
N LYS A 153 -16.36 -14.21 7.91
CA LYS A 153 -16.44 -14.91 6.60
C LYS A 153 -17.14 -14.05 5.57
N GLN A 154 -18.29 -13.47 5.92
CA GLN A 154 -19.03 -12.56 5.04
C GLN A 154 -18.16 -11.35 4.62
N PHE A 155 -17.41 -10.78 5.57
CA PHE A 155 -16.49 -9.69 5.27
C PHE A 155 -15.35 -10.12 4.32
N VAL A 156 -14.79 -11.31 4.48
CA VAL A 156 -13.78 -11.86 3.56
C VAL A 156 -14.35 -12.00 2.15
N GLU A 157 -15.56 -12.52 2.00
CA GLU A 157 -16.20 -12.65 0.69
C GLU A 157 -16.54 -11.29 0.06
N TYR A 158 -16.98 -10.33 0.87
CA TYR A 158 -17.18 -8.95 0.42
C TYR A 158 -15.87 -8.33 -0.12
N VAL A 159 -14.78 -8.51 0.62
CA VAL A 159 -13.45 -8.00 0.21
C VAL A 159 -12.99 -8.63 -1.09
N LYS A 160 -13.15 -9.95 -1.26
CA LYS A 160 -12.83 -10.65 -2.51
C LYS A 160 -13.63 -10.10 -3.70
N ALA A 161 -14.91 -9.81 -3.49
CA ALA A 161 -15.79 -9.37 -4.56
C ALA A 161 -15.61 -7.91 -4.97
N HIS A 162 -15.11 -7.03 -4.09
CA HIS A 162 -15.16 -5.58 -4.30
C HIS A 162 -13.80 -4.87 -4.22
N ILE A 163 -12.77 -5.51 -3.64
CA ILE A 163 -11.48 -4.85 -3.37
C ILE A 163 -10.34 -5.48 -4.18
N ILE A 164 -10.51 -6.70 -4.67
CA ILE A 164 -9.56 -7.46 -5.46
C ILE A 164 -10.14 -7.72 -6.85
#